data_5681070bf5ab19a77c39f0c3ee47670c
#
_entry.id   5681070bf5ab19a77c39f0c3ee47670c
#
_cell.length_a   1.000
_cell.length_b   1.000
_cell.length_c   1.000
_cell.angle_alpha   90.00
_cell.angle_beta   90.00
_cell.angle_gamma   90.00
#
_symmetry.space_group_name_H-M   'P 1'
#
loop_
_entity.id
_entity.type
_entity.pdbx_description
1 polymer ?
#
loop_
_entity_poly.entity_id
_entity_poly.type
_entity_poly.pdbx_seq_one_letter_code
_entity_poly.pdbx_strand_id
1 'polypeptide(L)'
;MHFELNTDGDHTRAQSENLRREKTVSAAVETVLGTLYGAQLSLRLRYIRPAHEIQQLLFSKLNPDNPAPRHKRLKLSILDQSPISVGKTAHEAVQATLDLAAAADEWGYTRYWLAEHHSSGTLADASPEILLAAMSSRTKNIRIGSGGVMLSHYSPLKVAEVFRMLEALAPGRVDMGIGRAPGSDQMASFALQSGPNTFPIEKYPQQVYDLMRYLSDSFPDDHPYSKLRAMPAAPNWAVPWLLSSSMGSAGIAARLGLPLSFAHFIAQGGGPECVKWYRDNFEPSEWFDKPRVNIGISAITADTAERAHDLATCRHVMRLMRNKGQEMKGVPSVDEIKAMDFSEADEAFIELQRDKSIEGDPETVKAGIEDLAEQYATDDVIVLTITHDYAERQRSYELLSEAFGLTGEGRVDTAPLP
;
A
#
# COMPACT_ATOMS: atom_id res chain seq x y z
N MET A 1 -43.21 -19.07 -16.73
CA MET A 1 -42.99 -17.66 -17.05
C MET A 1 -41.51 -17.46 -17.25
N HIS A 2 -41.03 -17.50 -18.47
CA HIS A 2 -39.65 -17.27 -18.83
C HIS A 2 -39.38 -15.76 -18.91
N PHE A 3 -38.37 -15.27 -18.21
CA PHE A 3 -37.78 -13.97 -18.45
C PHE A 3 -36.43 -14.16 -19.12
N GLU A 4 -36.33 -13.88 -20.38
CA GLU A 4 -35.10 -13.70 -21.15
C GLU A 4 -34.52 -12.33 -20.81
N LEU A 5 -33.27 -12.31 -20.27
CA LEU A 5 -32.48 -11.11 -20.10
C LEU A 5 -31.66 -10.86 -21.39
N ASN A 6 -31.98 -9.82 -22.08
CA ASN A 6 -31.28 -9.34 -23.27
C ASN A 6 -30.20 -8.35 -22.82
N THR A 7 -28.93 -8.79 -22.69
CA THR A 7 -27.81 -7.99 -22.16
C THR A 7 -26.64 -7.77 -23.14
N ASP A 8 -26.72 -8.20 -24.39
CA ASP A 8 -25.55 -8.17 -25.31
C ASP A 8 -25.47 -6.91 -26.22
N GLY A 9 -26.39 -5.98 -26.14
CA GLY A 9 -26.44 -4.81 -27.03
C GLY A 9 -25.68 -3.57 -26.54
N ASP A 10 -25.56 -3.36 -25.25
CA ASP A 10 -25.03 -2.10 -24.69
C ASP A 10 -23.52 -2.09 -24.49
N HIS A 11 -22.89 -3.23 -24.20
CA HIS A 11 -21.43 -3.31 -24.00
C HIS A 11 -20.63 -3.09 -25.28
N THR A 12 -21.12 -3.56 -26.42
CA THR A 12 -20.47 -3.39 -27.72
C THR A 12 -20.56 -1.95 -28.25
N ARG A 13 -21.60 -1.23 -27.88
CA ARG A 13 -21.80 0.17 -28.29
C ARG A 13 -20.89 1.12 -27.53
N ALA A 14 -20.75 0.95 -26.22
CA ALA A 14 -19.84 1.74 -25.36
C ALA A 14 -18.37 1.52 -25.74
N GLN A 15 -17.95 0.28 -26.01
CA GLN A 15 -16.60 0.01 -26.50
C GLN A 15 -16.32 0.62 -27.87
N SER A 16 -17.28 0.59 -28.78
CA SER A 16 -17.13 1.19 -30.12
C SER A 16 -17.08 2.73 -30.07
N GLU A 17 -17.78 3.36 -29.15
CA GLU A 17 -17.73 4.81 -28.92
C GLU A 17 -16.43 5.27 -28.28
N ASN A 18 -15.89 4.50 -27.32
CA ASN A 18 -14.56 4.77 -26.73
C ASN A 18 -13.45 4.63 -27.77
N LEU A 19 -13.44 3.56 -28.55
CA LEU A 19 -12.46 3.39 -29.63
C LEU A 19 -12.55 4.50 -30.71
N ARG A 20 -13.75 5.01 -30.99
CA ARG A 20 -13.93 6.16 -31.89
C ARG A 20 -13.41 7.45 -31.28
N ARG A 21 -13.64 7.69 -29.97
CA ARG A 21 -13.09 8.86 -29.27
C ARG A 21 -11.56 8.83 -29.22
N GLU A 22 -10.96 7.70 -28.89
CA GLU A 22 -9.49 7.54 -28.89
C GLU A 22 -8.89 7.79 -30.27
N LYS A 23 -9.48 7.25 -31.33
CA LYS A 23 -9.03 7.52 -32.72
C LYS A 23 -9.19 8.99 -33.12
N THR A 24 -10.25 9.65 -32.67
CA THR A 24 -10.49 11.07 -32.96
C THR A 24 -9.52 11.97 -32.21
N VAL A 25 -9.21 11.66 -30.94
CA VAL A 25 -8.20 12.38 -30.15
C VAL A 25 -6.80 12.16 -30.72
N SER A 26 -6.46 10.93 -31.12
CA SER A 26 -5.16 10.63 -31.75
C SER A 26 -5.00 11.37 -33.07
N ALA A 27 -6.02 11.44 -33.92
CA ALA A 27 -5.97 12.19 -35.19
C ALA A 27 -5.87 13.71 -34.99
N ALA A 28 -6.55 14.25 -33.96
CA ALA A 28 -6.45 15.67 -33.63
C ALA A 28 -5.04 16.03 -33.12
N VAL A 29 -4.45 15.16 -32.25
CA VAL A 29 -3.07 15.32 -31.77
C VAL A 29 -2.07 15.25 -32.92
N GLU A 30 -2.26 14.33 -33.88
CA GLU A 30 -1.41 14.24 -35.08
C GLU A 30 -1.49 15.50 -35.97
N THR A 31 -2.66 16.05 -36.14
CA THR A 31 -2.88 17.28 -36.91
C THR A 31 -2.20 18.48 -36.24
N VAL A 32 -2.32 18.62 -34.93
CA VAL A 32 -1.73 19.72 -34.15
C VAL A 32 -0.21 19.60 -34.11
N LEU A 33 0.34 18.39 -33.91
CA LEU A 33 1.80 18.16 -33.92
C LEU A 33 2.39 18.37 -35.32
N GLY A 34 1.70 17.95 -36.37
CA GLY A 34 2.13 18.17 -37.74
C GLY A 34 2.12 19.65 -38.14
N THR A 35 1.16 20.41 -37.65
CA THR A 35 1.01 21.84 -37.94
C THR A 35 2.01 22.70 -37.17
N LEU A 36 2.33 22.34 -35.91
CA LEU A 36 3.21 23.12 -35.04
C LEU A 36 4.69 22.81 -35.20
N TYR A 37 5.05 21.58 -35.57
CA TYR A 37 6.45 21.11 -35.50
C TYR A 37 6.96 20.41 -36.78
N GLY A 38 6.15 20.21 -37.79
CA GLY A 38 6.51 19.46 -39.01
C GLY A 38 6.61 17.94 -38.76
N ALA A 39 6.40 17.14 -39.81
CA ALA A 39 6.27 15.68 -39.71
C ALA A 39 7.50 14.93 -39.15
N GLN A 40 8.72 15.47 -39.37
CA GLN A 40 9.97 14.84 -38.85
C GLN A 40 10.22 15.12 -37.36
N LEU A 41 9.77 16.24 -36.81
CA LEU A 41 9.92 16.56 -35.38
C LEU A 41 8.88 15.83 -34.52
N SER A 42 7.68 15.59 -35.06
CA SER A 42 6.64 14.85 -34.36
C SER A 42 7.01 13.38 -34.11
N LEU A 43 7.74 12.75 -35.04
CA LEU A 43 8.28 11.39 -34.88
C LEU A 43 9.41 11.32 -33.85
N ARG A 44 10.27 12.35 -33.75
CA ARG A 44 11.34 12.40 -32.73
C ARG A 44 10.80 12.66 -31.33
N LEU A 45 9.75 13.47 -31.16
CA LEU A 45 9.13 13.72 -29.86
C LEU A 45 8.46 12.46 -29.28
N ARG A 46 7.90 11.58 -30.10
CA ARG A 46 7.34 10.30 -29.67
C ARG A 46 8.40 9.29 -29.16
N TYR A 47 9.66 9.46 -29.58
CA TYR A 47 10.78 8.60 -29.15
C TYR A 47 11.47 9.10 -27.88
N ILE A 48 11.26 10.37 -27.50
CA ILE A 48 11.99 11.05 -26.43
C ILE A 48 11.12 11.34 -25.21
N ARG A 49 9.77 11.36 -25.36
CA ARG A 49 8.85 11.67 -24.26
C ARG A 49 7.61 10.76 -24.24
N PRO A 50 7.17 10.32 -23.06
CA PRO A 50 5.90 9.59 -22.89
C PRO A 50 4.71 10.43 -23.39
N ALA A 51 3.68 9.75 -23.88
CA ALA A 51 2.51 10.41 -24.49
C ALA A 51 1.80 11.40 -23.55
N HIS A 52 1.81 11.16 -22.23
CA HIS A 52 1.21 12.04 -21.23
C HIS A 52 1.96 13.39 -21.08
N GLU A 53 3.29 13.40 -21.18
CA GLU A 53 4.06 14.66 -21.14
C GLU A 53 3.79 15.54 -22.36
N ILE A 54 3.60 14.91 -23.52
CA ILE A 54 3.23 15.62 -24.75
C ILE A 54 1.85 16.25 -24.60
N GLN A 55 0.93 15.52 -23.97
CA GLN A 55 -0.43 15.97 -23.71
C GLN A 55 -0.48 17.12 -22.69
N GLN A 56 0.34 17.07 -21.62
CA GLN A 56 0.48 18.15 -20.64
C GLN A 56 1.12 19.40 -21.23
N LEU A 57 2.16 19.25 -22.05
CA LEU A 57 2.80 20.37 -22.77
C LEU A 57 1.85 21.06 -23.76
N LEU A 58 0.99 20.29 -24.42
CA LEU A 58 -0.03 20.82 -25.31
C LEU A 58 -1.14 21.53 -24.53
N PHE A 59 -1.59 20.94 -23.41
CA PHE A 59 -2.62 21.53 -22.55
C PHE A 59 -2.15 22.86 -21.92
N SER A 60 -0.91 22.94 -21.44
CA SER A 60 -0.34 24.16 -20.85
C SER A 60 -0.14 25.29 -21.89
N LYS A 61 0.18 24.94 -23.13
CA LYS A 61 0.32 25.93 -24.23
C LYS A 61 -1.01 26.41 -24.80
N LEU A 62 -2.03 25.55 -24.76
CA LEU A 62 -3.38 25.89 -25.27
C LEU A 62 -4.25 26.62 -24.23
N ASN A 63 -3.88 26.54 -22.93
CA ASN A 63 -4.58 27.20 -21.84
C ASN A 63 -3.59 27.94 -20.90
N PRO A 64 -2.96 29.01 -21.33
CA PRO A 64 -1.96 29.74 -20.54
C PRO A 64 -2.55 30.32 -19.22
N ASP A 65 -3.86 30.60 -19.22
CA ASP A 65 -4.57 31.15 -18.05
C ASP A 65 -5.11 30.07 -17.08
N ASN A 66 -4.99 28.78 -17.43
CA ASN A 66 -5.36 27.66 -16.56
C ASN A 66 -4.16 26.68 -16.50
N PRO A 67 -3.17 26.95 -15.66
CA PRO A 67 -2.02 26.07 -15.51
C PRO A 67 -2.52 24.69 -15.13
N ALA A 68 -1.90 23.64 -15.73
CA ALA A 68 -2.16 22.25 -15.39
C ALA A 68 -2.29 22.12 -13.86
N PRO A 69 -3.25 21.34 -13.33
CA PRO A 69 -3.40 21.20 -11.91
C PRO A 69 -2.04 20.84 -11.30
N ARG A 70 -1.55 21.68 -10.37
CA ARG A 70 -0.29 21.38 -9.67
C ARG A 70 -0.48 20.03 -9.06
N HIS A 71 0.29 19.03 -9.48
CA HIS A 71 0.28 17.72 -8.86
C HIS A 71 0.47 17.95 -7.36
N LYS A 72 -0.53 17.57 -6.60
CA LYS A 72 -0.45 17.62 -5.15
C LYS A 72 0.75 16.77 -4.76
N ARG A 73 1.67 17.32 -3.96
CA ARG A 73 2.89 16.61 -3.57
C ARG A 73 2.51 15.25 -2.98
N LEU A 74 2.98 14.15 -3.56
CA LEU A 74 2.69 12.82 -3.07
C LEU A 74 3.29 12.63 -1.66
N LYS A 75 2.52 12.00 -0.80
CA LYS A 75 2.95 11.50 0.49
C LYS A 75 3.47 10.08 0.28
N LEU A 76 4.76 9.87 0.51
CA LEU A 76 5.35 8.54 0.48
C LEU A 76 5.47 7.97 1.87
N SER A 77 5.20 6.69 1.99
CA SER A 77 5.25 5.91 3.21
C SER A 77 5.91 4.57 2.94
N ILE A 78 6.34 3.88 3.99
CA ILE A 78 6.97 2.57 3.91
C ILE A 78 6.07 1.52 4.54
N LEU A 79 5.90 0.37 3.85
CA LEU A 79 5.42 -0.88 4.44
C LEU A 79 6.61 -1.83 4.57
N ASP A 80 6.91 -2.25 5.78
CA ASP A 80 7.97 -3.23 6.04
C ASP A 80 7.39 -4.55 6.57
N GLN A 81 7.94 -5.64 6.08
CA GLN A 81 7.63 -7.01 6.50
C GLN A 81 8.79 -7.64 7.30
N SER A 82 9.80 -6.85 7.68
CA SER A 82 11.01 -7.31 8.39
C SER A 82 11.62 -8.57 7.77
N PRO A 83 12.02 -8.54 6.47
CA PRO A 83 12.46 -9.74 5.76
C PRO A 83 13.76 -10.30 6.36
N ILE A 84 13.78 -11.62 6.58
CA ILE A 84 14.98 -12.35 6.99
C ILE A 84 15.68 -12.84 5.73
N SER A 85 16.90 -12.41 5.49
CA SER A 85 17.70 -12.85 4.33
C SER A 85 18.38 -14.19 4.59
N VAL A 86 18.60 -14.99 3.55
CA VAL A 86 19.40 -16.22 3.65
C VAL A 86 20.76 -15.89 4.27
N GLY A 87 21.19 -16.68 5.24
CA GLY A 87 22.44 -16.44 5.98
C GLY A 87 22.36 -15.37 7.07
N LYS A 88 21.21 -14.73 7.26
CA LYS A 88 20.96 -13.75 8.32
C LYS A 88 20.04 -14.29 9.40
N THR A 89 20.10 -13.66 10.57
CA THR A 89 19.27 -13.98 11.73
C THR A 89 18.05 -13.06 11.83
N ALA A 90 17.03 -13.49 12.56
CA ALA A 90 15.88 -12.64 12.89
C ALA A 90 16.31 -11.37 13.66
N HIS A 91 17.36 -11.45 14.50
CA HIS A 91 17.91 -10.28 15.18
C HIS A 91 18.42 -9.23 14.20
N GLU A 92 19.21 -9.63 13.18
CA GLU A 92 19.71 -8.72 12.15
C GLU A 92 18.56 -8.11 11.33
N ALA A 93 17.52 -8.88 11.00
CA ALA A 93 16.35 -8.39 10.29
C ALA A 93 15.59 -7.33 11.11
N VAL A 94 15.37 -7.58 12.40
CA VAL A 94 14.73 -6.64 13.32
C VAL A 94 15.55 -5.35 13.47
N GLN A 95 16.88 -5.45 13.63
CA GLN A 95 17.73 -4.25 13.69
C GLN A 95 17.68 -3.45 12.38
N ALA A 96 17.76 -4.12 11.23
CA ALA A 96 17.65 -3.46 9.91
C ALA A 96 16.30 -2.75 9.72
N THR A 97 15.20 -3.31 10.24
CA THR A 97 13.88 -2.67 10.26
C THR A 97 13.89 -1.39 11.11
N LEU A 98 14.45 -1.44 12.30
CA LEU A 98 14.52 -0.28 13.21
C LEU A 98 15.45 0.82 12.68
N ASP A 99 16.57 0.44 12.06
CA ASP A 99 17.51 1.37 11.46
C ASP A 99 16.90 2.04 10.20
N LEU A 100 16.20 1.28 9.37
CA LEU A 100 15.47 1.82 8.23
C LEU A 100 14.35 2.80 8.66
N ALA A 101 13.65 2.51 9.76
CA ALA A 101 12.62 3.41 10.27
C ALA A 101 13.21 4.74 10.76
N ALA A 102 14.37 4.72 11.42
CA ALA A 102 15.09 5.93 11.84
C ALA A 102 15.55 6.75 10.62
N ALA A 103 16.13 6.10 9.60
CA ALA A 103 16.53 6.74 8.36
C ALA A 103 15.33 7.33 7.59
N ALA A 104 14.21 6.61 7.53
CA ALA A 104 12.98 7.08 6.90
C ALA A 104 12.39 8.33 7.57
N ASP A 105 12.51 8.44 8.90
CA ASP A 105 12.15 9.65 9.64
C ASP A 105 13.02 10.86 9.22
N GLU A 106 14.31 10.66 9.09
CA GLU A 106 15.27 11.68 8.65
C GLU A 106 15.03 12.08 7.19
N TRP A 107 14.81 11.13 6.30
CA TRP A 107 14.53 11.38 4.88
C TRP A 107 13.17 12.00 4.62
N GLY A 108 12.28 11.84 5.59
CA GLY A 108 11.01 12.47 5.54
C GLY A 108 9.88 11.69 4.94
N TYR A 109 9.85 10.42 5.05
CA TYR A 109 8.67 9.62 4.80
C TYR A 109 7.52 9.99 5.73
N THR A 110 6.28 9.89 5.24
CA THR A 110 5.08 10.29 6.01
C THR A 110 4.80 9.27 7.11
N ARG A 111 4.90 7.97 6.81
CA ARG A 111 4.65 6.89 7.77
C ARG A 111 5.54 5.67 7.52
N TYR A 112 5.71 4.87 8.58
CA TYR A 112 6.34 3.57 8.53
C TYR A 112 5.41 2.54 9.16
N TRP A 113 4.92 1.61 8.36
CA TRP A 113 4.02 0.56 8.79
C TRP A 113 4.71 -0.79 8.81
N LEU A 114 4.37 -1.61 9.82
CA LEU A 114 4.81 -2.98 9.95
C LEU A 114 3.67 -3.93 9.67
N ALA A 115 3.91 -4.93 8.82
CA ALA A 115 2.95 -6.00 8.58
C ALA A 115 2.94 -7.01 9.76
N GLU A 116 1.97 -7.92 9.73
CA GLU A 116 1.88 -9.04 10.67
C GLU A 116 1.74 -10.34 9.88
N HIS A 117 2.71 -11.24 10.04
CA HIS A 117 2.68 -12.57 9.47
C HIS A 117 3.13 -13.60 10.51
N HIS A 118 2.46 -14.74 10.54
CA HIS A 118 2.75 -15.81 11.48
C HIS A 118 3.26 -17.05 10.77
N SER A 119 4.07 -17.86 11.48
CA SER A 119 4.64 -19.10 10.97
C SER A 119 5.44 -18.94 9.67
N SER A 120 6.11 -17.78 9.48
CA SER A 120 6.92 -17.50 8.31
C SER A 120 8.40 -17.68 8.63
N GLY A 121 9.11 -18.51 7.88
CA GLY A 121 10.57 -18.66 7.96
C GLY A 121 11.36 -17.50 7.33
N THR A 122 10.68 -16.57 6.64
CA THR A 122 11.31 -15.49 5.85
C THR A 122 11.03 -14.08 6.38
N LEU A 123 10.16 -13.94 7.40
CA LEU A 123 9.71 -12.65 7.93
C LEU A 123 9.80 -12.62 9.46
N ALA A 124 10.22 -11.50 10.05
CA ALA A 124 10.38 -11.31 11.50
C ALA A 124 9.32 -10.33 12.05
N ASP A 125 8.10 -10.37 11.54
CA ASP A 125 7.02 -9.39 11.78
C ASP A 125 5.81 -9.98 12.50
N ALA A 126 5.98 -11.05 13.28
CA ALA A 126 4.87 -11.72 13.96
C ALA A 126 4.20 -10.90 15.09
N SER A 127 4.85 -9.84 15.56
CA SER A 127 4.33 -8.96 16.63
C SER A 127 4.70 -7.52 16.33
N PRO A 128 4.03 -6.89 15.36
CA PRO A 128 4.36 -5.53 14.93
C PRO A 128 4.28 -4.52 16.08
N GLU A 129 3.38 -4.68 17.03
CA GLU A 129 3.19 -3.78 18.17
C GLU A 129 4.44 -3.69 19.06
N ILE A 130 5.23 -4.77 19.18
CA ILE A 130 6.48 -4.76 19.94
C ILE A 130 7.55 -3.96 19.20
N LEU A 131 7.65 -4.14 17.88
CA LEU A 131 8.58 -3.36 17.06
C LEU A 131 8.17 -1.89 16.98
N LEU A 132 6.88 -1.59 16.92
CA LEU A 132 6.37 -0.21 16.94
C LEU A 132 6.70 0.49 18.26
N ALA A 133 6.62 -0.21 19.40
CA ALA A 133 7.06 0.33 20.70
C ALA A 133 8.56 0.65 20.70
N ALA A 134 9.41 -0.23 20.17
CA ALA A 134 10.83 0.03 20.01
C ALA A 134 11.11 1.20 19.04
N MET A 135 10.39 1.26 17.91
CA MET A 135 10.50 2.28 16.89
C MET A 135 10.11 3.67 17.42
N SER A 136 9.13 3.76 18.33
CA SER A 136 8.65 5.01 18.91
C SER A 136 9.78 5.81 19.58
N SER A 137 10.77 5.12 20.14
CA SER A 137 11.94 5.74 20.79
C SER A 137 13.07 6.11 19.82
N ARG A 138 13.07 5.55 18.59
CA ARG A 138 14.08 5.82 17.56
C ARG A 138 13.65 6.84 16.52
N THR A 139 12.38 7.25 16.53
CA THR A 139 11.78 8.17 15.55
C THR A 139 11.13 9.37 16.25
N LYS A 140 11.04 10.51 15.57
CA LYS A 140 10.52 11.78 16.14
C LYS A 140 9.30 12.32 15.39
N ASN A 141 9.31 12.24 14.07
CA ASN A 141 8.31 12.91 13.20
C ASN A 141 7.45 11.94 12.42
N ILE A 142 8.05 10.84 11.92
CA ILE A 142 7.35 9.86 11.10
C ILE A 142 6.20 9.21 11.89
N ARG A 143 5.06 9.02 11.24
CA ARG A 143 3.97 8.22 11.81
C ARG A 143 4.36 6.75 11.79
N ILE A 144 4.11 6.03 12.86
CA ILE A 144 4.37 4.61 12.99
C ILE A 144 3.07 3.85 13.09
N GLY A 145 2.99 2.64 12.54
CA GLY A 145 1.73 1.90 12.60
C GLY A 145 1.81 0.47 12.09
N SER A 146 0.72 -0.26 12.27
CA SER A 146 0.55 -1.59 11.66
C SER A 146 0.04 -1.48 10.23
N GLY A 147 0.47 -2.40 9.38
CA GLY A 147 0.02 -2.52 8.00
C GLY A 147 -0.32 -3.95 7.57
N GLY A 148 -1.10 -4.70 8.44
CA GLY A 148 -1.91 -4.34 9.59
C GLY A 148 -1.93 -5.39 10.70
N VAL A 149 -2.53 -5.01 11.83
CA VAL A 149 -2.87 -5.98 12.85
C VAL A 149 -3.97 -6.92 12.37
N MET A 150 -3.78 -8.23 12.57
CA MET A 150 -4.74 -9.25 12.11
C MET A 150 -5.87 -9.42 13.14
N LEU A 151 -6.80 -8.44 13.15
CA LEU A 151 -7.85 -8.35 14.17
C LEU A 151 -8.68 -9.61 14.34
N SER A 152 -8.79 -10.45 13.31
CA SER A 152 -9.49 -11.75 13.40
C SER A 152 -8.89 -12.72 14.43
N HIS A 153 -7.65 -12.49 14.87
CA HIS A 153 -6.98 -13.31 15.88
C HIS A 153 -7.12 -12.78 17.31
N TYR A 154 -7.62 -11.55 17.48
CA TYR A 154 -7.52 -10.83 18.76
C TYR A 154 -8.87 -10.29 19.26
N SER A 155 -8.92 -10.05 20.57
CA SER A 155 -9.99 -9.27 21.18
C SER A 155 -9.90 -7.80 20.75
N PRO A 156 -10.98 -7.16 20.27
CA PRO A 156 -11.01 -5.73 19.98
C PRO A 156 -10.56 -4.86 21.16
N LEU A 157 -10.96 -5.20 22.39
CA LEU A 157 -10.47 -4.49 23.59
C LEU A 157 -8.97 -4.57 23.73
N LYS A 158 -8.38 -5.78 23.56
CA LYS A 158 -6.92 -5.94 23.68
C LYS A 158 -6.16 -5.15 22.63
N VAL A 159 -6.64 -5.15 21.39
CA VAL A 159 -6.04 -4.34 20.31
C VAL A 159 -6.16 -2.84 20.63
N ALA A 160 -7.32 -2.38 21.10
CA ALA A 160 -7.50 -0.98 21.51
C ALA A 160 -6.50 -0.57 22.61
N GLU A 161 -6.28 -1.42 23.64
CA GLU A 161 -5.31 -1.15 24.70
C GLU A 161 -3.87 -1.10 24.20
N VAL A 162 -3.49 -1.99 23.28
CA VAL A 162 -2.17 -1.97 22.65
C VAL A 162 -1.94 -0.66 21.91
N PHE A 163 -2.91 -0.23 21.07
CA PHE A 163 -2.75 0.99 20.29
C PHE A 163 -2.88 2.27 21.15
N ARG A 164 -3.62 2.26 22.24
CA ARG A 164 -3.59 3.34 23.25
C ARG A 164 -2.23 3.43 23.96
N MET A 165 -1.60 2.28 24.24
CA MET A 165 -0.25 2.28 24.79
C MET A 165 0.76 2.82 23.78
N LEU A 166 0.67 2.46 22.50
CA LEU A 166 1.52 3.02 21.45
C LEU A 166 1.30 4.53 21.29
N GLU A 167 0.05 4.98 21.37
CA GLU A 167 -0.26 6.43 21.34
C GLU A 167 0.32 7.18 22.55
N ALA A 168 0.37 6.54 23.73
CA ALA A 168 1.03 7.11 24.89
C ALA A 168 2.57 7.18 24.73
N LEU A 169 3.18 6.24 23.97
CA LEU A 169 4.62 6.26 23.64
C LEU A 169 4.97 7.24 22.51
N ALA A 170 4.07 7.42 21.52
CA ALA A 170 4.29 8.25 20.34
C ALA A 170 3.03 9.11 20.06
N PRO A 171 2.73 10.12 20.91
CA PRO A 171 1.48 10.88 20.83
C PRO A 171 1.24 11.55 19.47
N GLY A 172 0.06 11.30 18.88
CA GLY A 172 -0.36 11.86 17.60
C GLY A 172 0.31 11.24 16.37
N ARG A 173 1.18 10.25 16.53
CA ARG A 173 1.95 9.63 15.45
C ARG A 173 1.58 8.18 15.14
N VAL A 174 0.53 7.64 15.74
CA VAL A 174 0.19 6.22 15.58
C VAL A 174 -0.89 6.03 14.53
N ASP A 175 -0.66 5.10 13.61
CA ASP A 175 -1.66 4.56 12.68
C ASP A 175 -1.99 3.12 13.05
N MET A 176 -3.24 2.72 12.84
CA MET A 176 -3.69 1.36 13.07
C MET A 176 -4.30 0.78 11.79
N GLY A 177 -3.46 0.17 10.97
CA GLY A 177 -3.93 -0.65 9.85
C GLY A 177 -4.55 -1.94 10.38
N ILE A 178 -5.76 -2.27 9.93
CA ILE A 178 -6.56 -3.39 10.41
C ILE A 178 -6.76 -4.38 9.26
N GLY A 179 -6.18 -5.59 9.40
CA GLY A 179 -6.31 -6.69 8.46
C GLY A 179 -7.43 -7.66 8.81
N ARG A 180 -8.08 -8.19 7.77
CA ARG A 180 -9.05 -9.28 7.88
C ARG A 180 -8.42 -10.63 7.60
N ALA A 181 -7.42 -10.66 6.71
CA ALA A 181 -6.72 -11.88 6.35
C ALA A 181 -5.98 -12.48 7.57
N PRO A 182 -5.77 -13.81 7.62
CA PRO A 182 -5.14 -14.44 8.78
C PRO A 182 -3.63 -14.17 8.90
N GLY A 183 -2.97 -13.59 7.90
CA GLY A 183 -1.51 -13.36 7.92
C GLY A 183 -0.67 -14.65 7.99
N SER A 184 -1.28 -15.82 7.75
CA SER A 184 -0.67 -17.14 7.98
C SER A 184 -1.37 -18.23 7.18
N ASP A 185 -0.87 -19.47 7.31
CA ASP A 185 -1.57 -20.65 6.87
C ASP A 185 -2.76 -21.02 7.80
N GLN A 186 -3.52 -22.03 7.41
CA GLN A 186 -4.70 -22.44 8.15
C GLN A 186 -4.36 -23.01 9.56
N MET A 187 -3.23 -23.73 9.70
CA MET A 187 -2.80 -24.32 10.96
C MET A 187 -2.42 -23.24 11.98
N ALA A 188 -1.62 -22.26 11.57
CA ALA A 188 -1.26 -21.10 12.40
C ALA A 188 -2.52 -20.29 12.77
N SER A 189 -3.45 -20.11 11.84
CA SER A 189 -4.73 -19.45 12.12
C SER A 189 -5.54 -20.16 13.21
N PHE A 190 -5.62 -21.49 13.18
CA PHE A 190 -6.28 -22.25 14.25
C PHE A 190 -5.55 -22.12 15.59
N ALA A 191 -4.23 -22.12 15.59
CA ALA A 191 -3.44 -21.97 16.81
C ALA A 191 -3.61 -20.58 17.45
N LEU A 192 -3.69 -19.52 16.63
CA LEU A 192 -3.89 -18.14 17.07
C LEU A 192 -5.32 -17.89 17.58
N GLN A 193 -6.29 -18.52 16.98
CA GLN A 193 -7.72 -18.42 17.35
C GLN A 193 -8.15 -19.47 18.37
N SER A 194 -7.23 -20.01 19.16
CA SER A 194 -7.57 -21.04 20.15
C SER A 194 -8.41 -20.48 21.30
N GLY A 195 -9.51 -21.18 21.62
CA GLY A 195 -10.35 -20.88 22.77
C GLY A 195 -11.86 -20.79 22.47
N PRO A 196 -12.72 -20.72 23.50
CA PRO A 196 -14.16 -20.74 23.33
C PRO A 196 -14.77 -19.48 22.70
N ASN A 197 -13.97 -18.41 22.52
CA ASN A 197 -14.41 -17.11 22.01
C ASN A 197 -13.84 -16.79 20.61
N THR A 198 -13.57 -17.82 19.81
CA THR A 198 -13.20 -17.59 18.39
C THR A 198 -14.32 -16.89 17.65
N PHE A 199 -14.00 -15.75 17.05
CA PHE A 199 -14.96 -15.02 16.24
C PHE A 199 -14.95 -15.57 14.81
N PRO A 200 -16.10 -16.02 14.28
CA PRO A 200 -16.20 -16.36 12.86
C PRO A 200 -15.93 -15.10 12.02
N ILE A 201 -15.35 -15.31 10.84
CA ILE A 201 -14.92 -14.22 9.93
C ILE A 201 -16.08 -13.27 9.56
N GLU A 202 -17.32 -13.77 9.59
CA GLU A 202 -18.52 -13.00 9.34
C GLU A 202 -18.76 -11.92 10.40
N LYS A 203 -18.21 -12.08 11.59
CA LYS A 203 -18.29 -11.09 12.67
C LYS A 203 -17.18 -10.02 12.59
N TYR A 204 -16.28 -10.10 11.62
CA TYR A 204 -15.22 -9.13 11.46
C TYR A 204 -15.70 -7.66 11.39
N PRO A 205 -16.79 -7.32 10.68
CA PRO A 205 -17.31 -5.94 10.72
C PRO A 205 -17.71 -5.50 12.14
N GLN A 206 -18.28 -6.39 12.95
CA GLN A 206 -18.61 -6.10 14.35
C GLN A 206 -17.34 -5.92 15.20
N GLN A 207 -16.31 -6.74 14.99
CA GLN A 207 -15.03 -6.57 15.70
C GLN A 207 -14.39 -5.21 15.39
N VAL A 208 -14.44 -4.77 14.12
CA VAL A 208 -13.95 -3.44 13.73
C VAL A 208 -14.78 -2.33 14.41
N TYR A 209 -16.09 -2.45 14.41
CA TYR A 209 -16.97 -1.51 15.08
C TYR A 209 -16.69 -1.42 16.58
N ASP A 210 -16.58 -2.56 17.27
CA ASP A 210 -16.27 -2.61 18.71
C ASP A 210 -14.90 -2.01 19.01
N LEU A 211 -13.89 -2.28 18.15
CA LEU A 211 -12.56 -1.69 18.26
C LEU A 211 -12.61 -0.16 18.20
N MET A 212 -13.36 0.39 17.25
CA MET A 212 -13.56 1.84 17.15
C MET A 212 -14.23 2.40 18.39
N ARG A 213 -15.26 1.73 18.92
CA ARG A 213 -15.96 2.13 20.15
C ARG A 213 -15.05 2.12 21.37
N TYR A 214 -14.14 1.14 21.49
CA TYR A 214 -13.15 1.13 22.57
C TYR A 214 -12.12 2.25 22.43
N LEU A 215 -11.67 2.57 21.21
CA LEU A 215 -10.71 3.64 20.97
C LEU A 215 -11.30 5.03 21.25
N SER A 216 -12.54 5.26 20.91
CA SER A 216 -13.22 6.55 21.07
C SER A 216 -14.04 6.69 22.37
N ASP A 217 -14.06 5.66 23.24
CA ASP A 217 -14.88 5.61 24.46
C ASP A 217 -16.37 5.90 24.20
N SER A 218 -16.92 5.46 23.06
CA SER A 218 -18.23 5.89 22.56
C SER A 218 -19.28 4.79 22.49
N PHE A 219 -19.16 3.72 23.31
CA PHE A 219 -20.24 2.73 23.41
C PHE A 219 -21.54 3.38 23.90
N PRO A 220 -22.70 3.07 23.30
CA PRO A 220 -24.02 3.48 23.83
C PRO A 220 -24.21 3.03 25.26
N ASP A 221 -24.95 3.80 26.05
CA ASP A 221 -25.14 3.51 27.49
C ASP A 221 -25.80 2.15 27.78
N ASP A 222 -26.64 1.66 26.86
CA ASP A 222 -27.31 0.37 26.94
C ASP A 222 -26.46 -0.81 26.43
N HIS A 223 -25.26 -0.53 25.87
CA HIS A 223 -24.39 -1.59 25.38
C HIS A 223 -23.75 -2.37 26.53
N PRO A 224 -23.62 -3.72 26.45
CA PRO A 224 -23.01 -4.53 27.49
C PRO A 224 -21.63 -4.08 27.96
N TYR A 225 -20.85 -3.45 27.04
CA TYR A 225 -19.48 -2.97 27.28
C TYR A 225 -19.39 -1.47 27.57
N SER A 226 -20.53 -0.77 27.75
CA SER A 226 -20.54 0.70 27.97
C SER A 226 -19.69 1.18 29.15
N LYS A 227 -19.46 0.32 30.15
CA LYS A 227 -18.67 0.61 31.36
C LYS A 227 -17.18 0.23 31.19
N LEU A 228 -16.81 -0.50 30.14
CA LEU A 228 -15.41 -0.87 29.90
C LEU A 228 -14.67 0.32 29.26
N ARG A 229 -13.42 0.46 29.62
CA ARG A 229 -12.50 1.45 29.06
C ARG A 229 -11.23 0.74 28.62
N ALA A 230 -10.81 0.99 27.39
CA ALA A 230 -9.48 0.58 26.95
C ALA A 230 -8.42 1.47 27.63
N MET A 231 -7.40 0.89 28.22
CA MET A 231 -6.38 1.61 28.98
C MET A 231 -5.01 1.54 28.31
N PRO A 232 -4.13 2.54 28.47
CA PRO A 232 -4.33 3.77 29.24
C PRO A 232 -5.28 4.76 28.55
N ALA A 233 -5.87 5.66 29.33
CA ALA A 233 -6.54 6.80 28.73
C ALA A 233 -5.53 7.69 28.01
N ALA A 234 -5.84 8.10 26.78
CA ALA A 234 -5.00 8.96 25.96
C ALA A 234 -5.86 10.08 25.36
N PRO A 235 -5.32 11.31 25.20
CA PRO A 235 -6.06 12.43 24.60
C PRO A 235 -6.33 12.21 23.10
N ASN A 236 -5.54 11.38 22.46
CA ASN A 236 -5.66 10.99 21.05
C ASN A 236 -5.80 9.48 20.94
N TRP A 237 -6.16 9.00 19.77
CA TRP A 237 -6.21 7.58 19.43
C TRP A 237 -5.59 7.33 18.05
N ALA A 238 -5.12 6.11 17.84
CA ALA A 238 -4.45 5.71 16.60
C ALA A 238 -5.38 5.86 15.39
N VAL A 239 -4.89 6.43 14.29
CA VAL A 239 -5.69 6.60 13.07
C VAL A 239 -5.97 5.24 12.44
N PRO A 240 -7.24 4.81 12.33
CA PRO A 240 -7.58 3.52 11.76
C PRO A 240 -7.46 3.55 10.24
N TRP A 241 -7.04 2.42 9.66
CA TRP A 241 -7.02 2.17 8.24
C TRP A 241 -7.48 0.74 7.98
N LEU A 242 -8.61 0.57 7.29
CA LEU A 242 -9.07 -0.77 6.93
C LEU A 242 -8.31 -1.26 5.70
N LEU A 243 -7.56 -2.36 5.82
CA LEU A 243 -6.77 -2.91 4.74
C LEU A 243 -7.63 -3.75 3.80
N SER A 244 -7.43 -3.57 2.51
CA SER A 244 -8.15 -4.32 1.48
C SER A 244 -7.30 -4.57 0.24
N SER A 245 -7.55 -5.67 -0.45
CA SER A 245 -7.09 -5.94 -1.81
C SER A 245 -8.25 -6.30 -2.74
N SER A 246 -9.50 -6.09 -2.28
CA SER A 246 -10.71 -6.48 -3.02
C SER A 246 -11.94 -5.72 -2.49
N MET A 247 -13.07 -5.85 -3.19
CA MET A 247 -14.35 -5.21 -2.81
C MET A 247 -14.86 -5.58 -1.42
N GLY A 248 -14.51 -6.76 -0.89
CA GLY A 248 -15.05 -7.24 0.39
C GLY A 248 -14.73 -6.31 1.57
N SER A 249 -13.45 -6.05 1.84
CA SER A 249 -13.03 -5.16 2.92
C SER A 249 -13.26 -3.68 2.59
N ALA A 250 -13.14 -3.29 1.31
CA ALA A 250 -13.50 -1.94 0.87
C ALA A 250 -14.98 -1.61 1.15
N GLY A 251 -15.89 -2.59 0.95
CA GLY A 251 -17.29 -2.43 1.29
C GLY A 251 -17.56 -2.33 2.80
N ILE A 252 -16.75 -2.98 3.64
CA ILE A 252 -16.82 -2.81 5.09
C ILE A 252 -16.35 -1.41 5.49
N ALA A 253 -15.22 -0.95 4.94
CA ALA A 253 -14.68 0.39 5.18
C ALA A 253 -15.70 1.49 4.80
N ALA A 254 -16.33 1.37 3.63
CA ALA A 254 -17.35 2.31 3.17
C ALA A 254 -18.53 2.42 4.12
N ARG A 255 -19.12 1.28 4.52
CA ARG A 255 -20.29 1.24 5.42
C ARG A 255 -19.98 1.66 6.86
N LEU A 256 -18.77 1.41 7.35
CA LEU A 256 -18.35 1.84 8.68
C LEU A 256 -17.79 3.27 8.69
N GLY A 257 -17.70 3.93 7.53
CA GLY A 257 -17.17 5.28 7.43
C GLY A 257 -15.70 5.37 7.87
N LEU A 258 -14.86 4.39 7.49
CA LEU A 258 -13.45 4.32 7.89
C LEU A 258 -12.50 4.52 6.70
N PRO A 259 -11.28 5.06 6.93
CA PRO A 259 -10.22 5.14 5.93
C PRO A 259 -9.86 3.78 5.32
N LEU A 260 -9.57 3.76 4.02
CA LEU A 260 -9.19 2.59 3.25
C LEU A 260 -7.71 2.62 2.88
N SER A 261 -6.99 1.52 3.16
CA SER A 261 -5.67 1.25 2.61
C SER A 261 -5.77 0.10 1.60
N PHE A 262 -5.58 0.40 0.31
CA PHE A 262 -5.73 -0.60 -0.74
C PHE A 262 -4.38 -1.18 -1.16
N ALA A 263 -4.18 -2.47 -0.94
CA ALA A 263 -2.95 -3.20 -1.24
C ALA A 263 -2.90 -3.60 -2.73
N HIS A 264 -2.50 -2.68 -3.60
CA HIS A 264 -2.33 -2.93 -5.04
C HIS A 264 -1.35 -4.06 -5.31
N PHE A 265 -0.27 -4.18 -4.53
CA PHE A 265 0.79 -5.18 -4.72
C PHE A 265 0.34 -6.64 -4.57
N ILE A 266 -0.87 -6.90 -4.06
CA ILE A 266 -1.49 -8.25 -3.97
C ILE A 266 -2.84 -8.33 -4.67
N ALA A 267 -3.39 -7.24 -5.15
CA ALA A 267 -4.66 -7.24 -5.86
C ALA A 267 -4.55 -7.97 -7.21
N GLN A 268 -5.62 -8.62 -7.61
CA GLN A 268 -5.69 -9.37 -8.87
C GLN A 268 -6.20 -8.53 -10.06
N GLY A 269 -6.31 -7.22 -9.89
CA GLY A 269 -6.86 -6.27 -10.84
C GLY A 269 -8.07 -5.51 -10.27
N GLY A 270 -8.60 -4.55 -11.02
CA GLY A 270 -9.79 -3.77 -10.63
C GLY A 270 -9.60 -2.87 -9.40
N GLY A 271 -8.37 -2.53 -9.05
CA GLY A 271 -8.07 -1.72 -7.86
C GLY A 271 -8.59 -0.30 -7.93
N PRO A 272 -8.33 0.46 -9.02
CA PRO A 272 -8.86 1.80 -9.19
C PRO A 272 -10.39 1.85 -9.11
N GLU A 273 -11.09 0.88 -9.73
CA GLU A 273 -12.54 0.74 -9.69
C GLU A 273 -13.04 0.43 -8.27
N CYS A 274 -12.32 -0.42 -7.54
CA CYS A 274 -12.63 -0.74 -6.16
C CYS A 274 -12.52 0.49 -5.26
N VAL A 275 -11.45 1.27 -5.40
CA VAL A 275 -11.24 2.49 -4.62
C VAL A 275 -12.23 3.59 -5.02
N LYS A 276 -12.57 3.69 -6.31
CA LYS A 276 -13.63 4.59 -6.77
C LYS A 276 -14.97 4.19 -6.14
N TRP A 277 -15.32 2.91 -6.19
CA TRP A 277 -16.55 2.39 -5.58
C TRP A 277 -16.61 2.71 -4.09
N TYR A 278 -15.50 2.51 -3.35
CA TYR A 278 -15.43 2.87 -1.92
C TYR A 278 -15.75 4.34 -1.69
N ARG A 279 -15.20 5.27 -2.48
CA ARG A 279 -15.48 6.71 -2.36
C ARG A 279 -16.93 7.05 -2.66
N ASP A 280 -17.49 6.44 -3.72
CA ASP A 280 -18.86 6.71 -4.16
C ASP A 280 -19.90 6.16 -3.16
N ASN A 281 -19.54 5.16 -2.35
CA ASN A 281 -20.42 4.50 -1.39
C ASN A 281 -20.00 4.72 0.08
N PHE A 282 -19.14 5.70 0.34
CA PHE A 282 -18.70 6.02 1.69
C PHE A 282 -19.85 6.62 2.50
N GLU A 283 -20.16 6.01 3.64
CA GLU A 283 -21.12 6.50 4.59
C GLU A 283 -20.37 7.26 5.70
N PRO A 284 -20.58 8.59 5.86
CA PRO A 284 -19.97 9.33 6.96
C PRO A 284 -20.28 8.71 8.31
N SER A 285 -19.28 8.63 9.18
CA SER A 285 -19.40 8.13 10.54
C SER A 285 -19.14 9.24 11.57
N GLU A 286 -19.30 8.93 12.85
CA GLU A 286 -18.89 9.82 13.93
C GLU A 286 -17.37 10.06 13.99
N TRP A 287 -16.58 9.20 13.33
CA TRP A 287 -15.12 9.25 13.30
C TRP A 287 -14.56 9.95 12.06
N PHE A 288 -15.25 9.87 10.92
CA PHE A 288 -14.81 10.47 9.65
C PHE A 288 -16.00 10.95 8.82
N ASP A 289 -15.92 12.20 8.38
CA ASP A 289 -16.92 12.84 7.52
C ASP A 289 -16.69 12.59 6.02
N LYS A 290 -15.48 12.18 5.63
CA LYS A 290 -15.05 12.01 4.23
C LYS A 290 -14.17 10.77 4.04
N PRO A 291 -14.23 10.15 2.84
CA PRO A 291 -13.37 9.03 2.53
C PRO A 291 -11.90 9.46 2.48
N ARG A 292 -11.02 8.62 3.04
CA ARG A 292 -9.55 8.74 2.94
C ARG A 292 -9.00 7.46 2.34
N VAL A 293 -8.03 7.59 1.44
CA VAL A 293 -7.44 6.45 0.74
C VAL A 293 -5.94 6.59 0.67
N ASN A 294 -5.22 5.53 0.99
CA ASN A 294 -3.86 5.31 0.52
C ASN A 294 -3.77 4.00 -0.26
N ILE A 295 -2.71 3.85 -1.05
CA ILE A 295 -2.45 2.61 -1.80
C ILE A 295 -1.09 2.03 -1.41
N GLY A 296 -1.07 0.71 -1.21
CA GLY A 296 0.17 -0.05 -1.02
C GLY A 296 0.65 -0.63 -2.35
N ILE A 297 1.88 -0.33 -2.73
CA ILE A 297 2.49 -0.77 -3.99
C ILE A 297 3.79 -1.54 -3.73
N SER A 298 4.21 -2.36 -4.69
CA SER A 298 5.58 -2.89 -4.73
C SER A 298 6.41 -2.02 -5.65
N ALA A 299 7.49 -1.44 -5.12
CA ALA A 299 8.44 -0.72 -5.94
C ALA A 299 9.85 -0.95 -5.43
N ILE A 300 10.81 -0.89 -6.34
CA ILE A 300 12.23 -0.93 -6.04
C ILE A 300 13.00 -0.06 -7.02
N THR A 301 13.87 0.78 -6.51
CA THR A 301 14.81 1.55 -7.33
C THR A 301 16.25 1.27 -6.92
N ALA A 302 17.16 1.40 -7.86
CA ALA A 302 18.61 1.34 -7.66
C ALA A 302 19.27 2.39 -8.54
N ASP A 303 20.61 2.55 -8.41
CA ASP A 303 21.36 3.51 -9.22
C ASP A 303 21.28 3.19 -10.74
N THR A 304 20.95 1.95 -11.12
CA THR A 304 20.65 1.55 -12.50
C THR A 304 19.41 0.66 -12.57
N ALA A 305 18.71 0.70 -13.71
CA ALA A 305 17.54 -0.15 -13.94
C ALA A 305 17.87 -1.65 -13.87
N GLU A 306 19.02 -2.07 -14.43
CA GLU A 306 19.46 -3.49 -14.35
C GLU A 306 19.64 -3.95 -12.90
N ARG A 307 20.26 -3.09 -12.05
CA ARG A 307 20.42 -3.44 -10.64
C ARG A 307 19.08 -3.53 -9.91
N ALA A 308 18.15 -2.64 -10.21
CA ALA A 308 16.80 -2.70 -9.64
C ALA A 308 16.07 -4.00 -10.03
N HIS A 309 16.16 -4.41 -11.30
CA HIS A 309 15.59 -5.69 -11.78
C HIS A 309 16.22 -6.91 -11.10
N ASP A 310 17.54 -6.94 -10.95
CA ASP A 310 18.24 -8.02 -10.23
C ASP A 310 17.72 -8.11 -8.78
N LEU A 311 17.66 -6.98 -8.07
CA LEU A 311 17.18 -6.93 -6.69
C LEU A 311 15.70 -7.32 -6.54
N ALA A 312 14.84 -6.89 -7.43
CA ALA A 312 13.42 -7.21 -7.42
C ALA A 312 13.15 -8.70 -7.60
N THR A 313 14.02 -9.40 -8.35
CA THR A 313 13.89 -10.83 -8.61
C THR A 313 13.90 -11.64 -7.29
N CYS A 314 14.55 -11.16 -6.23
CA CYS A 314 14.50 -11.82 -4.91
C CYS A 314 13.06 -12.01 -4.42
N ARG A 315 12.23 -10.98 -4.51
CA ARG A 315 10.82 -11.04 -4.12
C ARG A 315 9.98 -11.90 -5.08
N HIS A 316 10.26 -11.84 -6.37
CA HIS A 316 9.52 -12.64 -7.37
C HIS A 316 9.74 -14.13 -7.18
N VAL A 317 10.99 -14.53 -6.91
CA VAL A 317 11.34 -15.92 -6.60
C VAL A 317 10.71 -16.37 -5.28
N MET A 318 10.69 -15.55 -4.24
CA MET A 318 9.95 -15.89 -3.01
C MET A 318 8.48 -16.18 -3.29
N ARG A 319 7.83 -15.38 -4.14
CA ARG A 319 6.43 -15.62 -4.54
C ARG A 319 6.24 -16.88 -5.35
N LEU A 320 7.18 -17.18 -6.25
CA LEU A 320 7.21 -18.44 -7.01
C LEU A 320 7.31 -19.64 -6.08
N MET A 321 8.27 -19.65 -5.14
CA MET A 321 8.47 -20.75 -4.18
C MET A 321 7.23 -20.94 -3.30
N ARG A 322 6.65 -19.85 -2.78
CA ARG A 322 5.38 -19.90 -2.05
C ARG A 322 4.25 -20.50 -2.89
N ASN A 323 4.14 -20.14 -4.17
CA ASN A 323 3.13 -20.68 -5.07
C ASN A 323 3.31 -22.18 -5.32
N LYS A 324 4.54 -22.66 -5.30
CA LYS A 324 4.91 -24.09 -5.37
C LYS A 324 4.75 -24.84 -4.03
N GLY A 325 4.35 -24.16 -2.96
CA GLY A 325 4.28 -24.74 -1.61
C GLY A 325 5.65 -25.07 -1.02
N GLN A 326 6.72 -24.44 -1.51
CA GLN A 326 8.09 -24.63 -1.04
C GLN A 326 8.43 -23.58 0.02
N GLU A 327 8.87 -24.04 1.18
CA GLU A 327 9.37 -23.15 2.23
C GLU A 327 10.78 -22.65 1.90
N MET A 328 10.98 -21.36 2.06
CA MET A 328 12.30 -20.73 1.98
C MET A 328 12.81 -20.39 3.39
N LYS A 329 14.12 -20.50 3.59
CA LYS A 329 14.78 -20.17 4.86
C LYS A 329 15.11 -18.68 5.01
N GLY A 330 14.75 -17.87 4.05
CA GLY A 330 15.03 -16.44 3.99
C GLY A 330 14.85 -15.89 2.56
N VAL A 331 15.01 -14.57 2.42
CA VAL A 331 15.09 -13.92 1.11
C VAL A 331 16.40 -14.34 0.42
N PRO A 332 16.37 -14.95 -0.78
CA PRO A 332 17.59 -15.37 -1.48
C PRO A 332 18.36 -14.17 -2.01
N SER A 333 19.69 -14.31 -2.12
CA SER A 333 20.54 -13.33 -2.82
C SER A 333 20.38 -13.45 -4.33
N VAL A 334 20.79 -12.40 -5.03
CA VAL A 334 20.84 -12.39 -6.52
C VAL A 334 21.71 -13.52 -7.05
N ASP A 335 22.85 -13.79 -6.41
CA ASP A 335 23.77 -14.88 -6.83
C ASP A 335 23.15 -16.27 -6.61
N GLU A 336 22.46 -16.48 -5.49
CA GLU A 336 21.72 -17.72 -5.25
C GLU A 336 20.63 -17.93 -6.31
N ILE A 337 19.91 -16.86 -6.68
CA ILE A 337 18.88 -16.93 -7.72
C ILE A 337 19.48 -17.24 -9.09
N LYS A 338 20.59 -16.62 -9.46
CA LYS A 338 21.29 -16.89 -10.72
C LYS A 338 21.83 -18.32 -10.80
N ALA A 339 22.00 -19.01 -9.68
CA ALA A 339 22.38 -20.41 -9.59
C ALA A 339 21.19 -21.40 -9.58
N MET A 340 19.95 -20.90 -9.56
CA MET A 340 18.74 -21.75 -9.62
C MET A 340 18.41 -22.10 -11.05
N ASP A 341 17.93 -23.33 -11.26
CA ASP A 341 17.36 -23.78 -12.53
C ASP A 341 15.84 -23.47 -12.54
N PHE A 342 15.39 -22.63 -13.44
CA PHE A 342 13.99 -22.31 -13.65
C PHE A 342 13.45 -22.98 -14.92
N SER A 343 12.26 -23.56 -14.83
CA SER A 343 11.53 -24.00 -16.00
C SER A 343 10.93 -22.79 -16.74
N GLU A 344 10.55 -22.96 -18.00
CA GLU A 344 9.83 -21.92 -18.77
C GLU A 344 8.58 -21.40 -18.03
N ALA A 345 7.86 -22.26 -17.31
CA ALA A 345 6.70 -21.87 -16.50
C ALA A 345 7.10 -21.00 -15.28
N ASP A 346 8.28 -21.28 -14.69
CA ASP A 346 8.81 -20.47 -13.59
C ASP A 346 9.22 -19.07 -14.05
N GLU A 347 9.91 -19.00 -15.18
CA GLU A 347 10.30 -17.74 -15.80
C GLU A 347 9.07 -16.91 -16.18
N ALA A 348 8.06 -17.51 -16.79
CA ALA A 348 6.80 -16.83 -17.11
C ALA A 348 6.07 -16.33 -15.85
N PHE A 349 6.13 -17.09 -14.74
CA PHE A 349 5.57 -16.63 -13.48
C PHE A 349 6.34 -15.43 -12.90
N ILE A 350 7.68 -15.46 -12.96
CA ILE A 350 8.55 -14.37 -12.52
C ILE A 350 8.23 -13.09 -13.31
N GLU A 351 8.14 -13.17 -14.63
CA GLU A 351 7.77 -12.03 -15.49
C GLU A 351 6.38 -11.47 -15.15
N LEU A 352 5.39 -12.33 -14.92
CA LEU A 352 4.06 -11.90 -14.47
C LEU A 352 4.11 -11.18 -13.10
N GLN A 353 5.07 -11.49 -12.23
CA GLN A 353 5.25 -10.76 -10.97
C GLN A 353 5.93 -9.41 -11.22
N ARG A 354 6.83 -9.32 -12.19
CA ARG A 354 7.51 -8.10 -12.60
C ARG A 354 6.51 -7.05 -13.09
N ASP A 355 5.54 -7.44 -13.91
CA ASP A 355 4.46 -6.57 -14.40
C ASP A 355 3.62 -5.93 -13.26
N LYS A 356 3.68 -6.49 -12.05
CA LYS A 356 2.96 -6.00 -10.84
C LYS A 356 3.85 -5.20 -9.89
N SER A 357 5.07 -4.91 -10.30
CA SER A 357 6.07 -4.19 -9.52
C SER A 357 6.59 -3.00 -10.34
N ILE A 358 6.89 -1.90 -9.68
CA ILE A 358 7.53 -0.75 -10.32
C ILE A 358 9.02 -0.86 -10.06
N GLU A 359 9.81 -1.12 -11.13
CA GLU A 359 11.24 -1.42 -11.02
C GLU A 359 12.04 -0.54 -11.97
N GLY A 360 13.16 0.02 -11.51
CA GLY A 360 14.03 0.80 -12.38
C GLY A 360 14.94 1.79 -11.65
N ASP A 361 15.48 2.72 -12.42
CA ASP A 361 16.16 3.89 -11.86
C ASP A 361 15.16 4.84 -11.17
N PRO A 362 15.66 5.84 -10.41
CA PRO A 362 14.79 6.73 -9.63
C PRO A 362 13.75 7.50 -10.45
N GLU A 363 14.09 7.91 -11.69
CA GLU A 363 13.17 8.65 -12.56
C GLU A 363 12.04 7.75 -13.07
N THR A 364 12.39 6.54 -13.51
CA THR A 364 11.44 5.53 -13.97
C THR A 364 10.46 5.13 -12.86
N VAL A 365 10.98 4.86 -11.65
CA VAL A 365 10.13 4.44 -10.53
C VAL A 365 9.26 5.60 -10.05
N LYS A 366 9.78 6.83 -10.03
CA LYS A 366 8.97 8.01 -9.71
C LYS A 366 7.80 8.16 -10.67
N ALA A 367 8.05 8.12 -11.98
CA ALA A 367 7.01 8.24 -13.00
C ALA A 367 5.94 7.15 -12.85
N GLY A 368 6.34 5.90 -12.59
CA GLY A 368 5.41 4.80 -12.37
C GLY A 368 4.56 4.95 -11.10
N ILE A 369 5.14 5.48 -10.02
CA ILE A 369 4.39 5.77 -8.78
C ILE A 369 3.39 6.90 -9.01
N GLU A 370 3.78 7.97 -9.71
CA GLU A 370 2.93 9.12 -10.02
C GLU A 370 1.73 8.70 -10.90
N ASP A 371 1.98 7.92 -11.95
CA ASP A 371 0.95 7.38 -12.84
C ASP A 371 -0.05 6.49 -12.07
N LEU A 372 0.44 5.60 -11.23
CA LEU A 372 -0.43 4.74 -10.44
C LEU A 372 -1.24 5.53 -9.40
N ALA A 373 -0.65 6.54 -8.76
CA ALA A 373 -1.34 7.43 -7.83
C ALA A 373 -2.46 8.21 -8.53
N GLU A 374 -2.24 8.64 -9.79
CA GLU A 374 -3.26 9.28 -10.62
C GLU A 374 -4.41 8.33 -10.94
N GLN A 375 -4.13 7.09 -11.35
CA GLN A 375 -5.15 6.07 -11.63
C GLN A 375 -6.06 5.82 -10.42
N TYR A 376 -5.49 5.84 -9.20
CA TYR A 376 -6.24 5.69 -7.95
C TYR A 376 -6.82 7.01 -7.42
N ALA A 377 -6.55 8.14 -8.07
CA ALA A 377 -6.91 9.49 -7.62
C ALA A 377 -6.52 9.73 -6.14
N THR A 378 -5.29 9.35 -5.75
CA THR A 378 -4.77 9.52 -4.39
C THR A 378 -3.43 10.24 -4.39
N ASP A 379 -3.12 10.94 -3.30
CA ASP A 379 -1.81 11.55 -3.05
C ASP A 379 -1.01 10.83 -1.94
N ASP A 380 -1.45 9.64 -1.53
CA ASP A 380 -0.89 8.89 -0.40
C ASP A 380 -0.53 7.46 -0.83
N VAL A 381 0.77 7.18 -0.91
CA VAL A 381 1.33 5.93 -1.42
C VAL A 381 2.25 5.30 -0.41
N ILE A 382 2.07 4.00 -0.17
CA ILE A 382 2.89 3.18 0.72
C ILE A 382 3.70 2.21 -0.13
N VAL A 383 5.01 2.24 0.00
CA VAL A 383 5.93 1.43 -0.80
C VAL A 383 6.42 0.22 -0.01
N LEU A 384 6.32 -0.95 -0.61
CA LEU A 384 6.92 -2.20 -0.14
C LEU A 384 8.13 -2.55 -1.01
N THR A 385 9.32 -2.62 -0.39
CA THR A 385 10.56 -3.07 -1.03
C THR A 385 11.15 -4.24 -0.24
N ILE A 386 11.40 -5.35 -0.91
CA ILE A 386 12.05 -6.54 -0.35
C ILE A 386 13.27 -6.88 -1.19
N THR A 387 14.43 -6.91 -0.56
CA THR A 387 15.72 -7.35 -1.13
C THR A 387 16.42 -8.29 -0.16
N HIS A 388 17.41 -9.02 -0.63
CA HIS A 388 18.29 -9.80 0.23
C HIS A 388 19.23 -8.91 1.07
N ASP A 389 19.84 -7.92 0.44
CA ASP A 389 20.77 -7.01 1.11
C ASP A 389 20.01 -5.84 1.76
N TYR A 390 20.23 -5.63 3.07
CA TYR A 390 19.56 -4.58 3.81
C TYR A 390 20.06 -3.17 3.43
N ALA A 391 21.34 -3.04 3.05
CA ALA A 391 21.87 -1.76 2.59
C ALA A 391 21.28 -1.36 1.22
N GLU A 392 21.12 -2.31 0.31
CA GLU A 392 20.43 -2.07 -0.98
C GLU A 392 18.94 -1.71 -0.76
N ARG A 393 18.28 -2.34 0.21
CA ARG A 393 16.90 -1.96 0.58
C ARG A 393 16.86 -0.53 1.10
N GLN A 394 17.75 -0.17 1.98
CA GLN A 394 17.88 1.18 2.51
C GLN A 394 18.20 2.18 1.39
N ARG A 395 19.14 1.87 0.50
CA ARG A 395 19.50 2.71 -0.66
C ARG A 395 18.30 2.94 -1.59
N SER A 396 17.48 1.92 -1.83
CA SER A 396 16.26 2.06 -2.64
C SER A 396 15.31 3.10 -2.05
N TYR A 397 15.07 3.11 -0.75
CA TYR A 397 14.23 4.12 -0.11
C TYR A 397 14.89 5.49 -0.07
N GLU A 398 16.20 5.58 0.12
CA GLU A 398 16.95 6.83 0.04
C GLU A 398 16.80 7.48 -1.33
N LEU A 399 17.04 6.73 -2.42
CA LEU A 399 16.85 7.17 -3.80
C LEU A 399 15.42 7.66 -4.08
N LEU A 400 14.41 6.96 -3.55
CA LEU A 400 13.02 7.42 -3.67
C LEU A 400 12.80 8.74 -2.94
N SER A 401 13.37 8.91 -1.74
CA SER A 401 13.24 10.15 -0.98
C SER A 401 13.86 11.33 -1.74
N GLU A 402 15.03 11.13 -2.35
CA GLU A 402 15.72 12.10 -3.20
C GLU A 402 14.87 12.45 -4.44
N ALA A 403 14.39 11.43 -5.17
CA ALA A 403 13.60 11.60 -6.39
C ALA A 403 12.30 12.39 -6.16
N PHE A 404 11.63 12.17 -5.01
CA PHE A 404 10.42 12.91 -4.64
C PHE A 404 10.70 14.19 -3.87
N GLY A 405 11.97 14.52 -3.60
CA GLY A 405 12.38 15.70 -2.84
C GLY A 405 11.72 15.70 -1.45
N LEU A 406 11.69 14.56 -0.79
CA LEU A 406 11.18 14.49 0.56
C LEU A 406 12.13 15.27 1.49
N THR A 407 11.59 16.02 2.44
CA THR A 407 12.38 16.79 3.41
C THR A 407 11.92 16.48 4.81
N GLY A 408 12.82 16.31 5.76
CA GLY A 408 12.50 16.02 7.16
C GLY A 408 11.76 17.14 7.91
N GLU A 409 11.61 18.31 7.30
CA GLU A 409 11.01 19.49 7.95
C GLU A 409 9.48 19.55 7.75
N GLY A 410 8.74 19.65 8.85
CA GLY A 410 7.35 20.09 8.87
C GLY A 410 6.26 19.02 8.66
N ARG A 411 6.41 17.80 9.20
CA ARG A 411 5.62 16.65 8.78
C ARG A 411 4.63 16.04 9.73
N VAL A 412 4.37 16.64 10.79
CA VAL A 412 3.22 16.17 11.56
C VAL A 412 1.97 16.68 10.85
N ASP A 413 1.41 15.88 9.93
CA ASP A 413 0.01 16.03 9.54
C ASP A 413 -0.81 15.60 10.76
N THR A 414 -0.63 16.35 11.82
CA THR A 414 -1.45 16.30 13.03
C THR A 414 -2.73 17.07 12.77
N ALA A 415 -3.42 16.79 11.65
CA ALA A 415 -4.83 17.14 11.65
C ALA A 415 -5.43 16.35 12.82
N PRO A 416 -5.90 17.00 13.88
CA PRO A 416 -6.57 16.30 14.95
C PRO A 416 -7.67 15.48 14.31
N LEU A 417 -7.78 14.22 14.72
CA LEU A 417 -9.00 13.49 14.46
C LEU A 417 -10.15 14.29 15.06
N PRO A 418 -11.28 14.38 14.38
CA PRO A 418 -12.42 15.15 14.85
C PRO A 418 -12.89 14.70 16.22
#